data_959707f4ab8ed07731e85014aab7c22e
#
_entry.id   959707f4ab8ed07731e85014aab7c22e
#
_cell.length_a   1.000
_cell.length_b   1.000
_cell.length_c   1.000
_cell.angle_alpha   90.00
_cell.angle_beta   90.00
_cell.angle_gamma   90.00
#
_symmetry.space_group_name_H-M   'P 1'
#
loop_
_entity.id
_entity.type
_entity.pdbx_description
1 polymer ?
#
loop_
_entity_poly.entity_id
_entity_poly.type
_entity_poly.pdbx_seq_one_letter_code
_entity_poly.pdbx_strand_id
1 'polypeptide(L)'
;MKHLIAKILLLLFVLTFFTSPHLAQSRNQKFVADRILIKFKKEPSTPVFKKILSLNGAQSAGSTSQLKIKILKVHPQKLESTLAKLRKDSNVEFAEKDWIAEPTVIAGQPNDPYYTSGYEWHLSKINAVNAWSLNTGSVNTPIAIVDTGIDLSHPDLSSKIIQGYNIYASSNDPSDDLGHGTAVAGTAAALSNNALGVAAISWQSPLMPIKISDSTGYATYSDMAKGIIYAADRGVRVINVSFGGRTSSSTLQNAVTYAWQKNAIVIASAGNDSSSTVSYPAACQYAVAVSATLSDDTFASFSNYGNVISVSAPGKGIYTTTKGGGYGSWYGTSFSSPVVAGVAALVLSLNPLLTNIQVVDILQKTADDLGTVGYDVYFGHGRINAYRALQQASVTLPPPADTTAPTVAITSPISGSLVSKRTYIKVSSSDNIGVTQIKLYIDGSLVYTTSSSTFTYSWNTTYAAKGTHTLQAFAFDAAQNKGSSAIVSVKK
;
A
#
# COMPACT_ATOMS: atom_id res chain seq x y z
N MET A 1 8.55 0.32 -89.07
CA MET A 1 7.51 -0.73 -89.02
C MET A 1 6.89 -0.72 -87.63
N LYS A 2 5.58 -0.52 -87.60
CA LYS A 2 4.62 -0.86 -86.54
C LYS A 2 4.83 -0.27 -85.15
N HIS A 3 4.15 0.83 -84.91
CA HIS A 3 2.94 1.06 -84.07
C HIS A 3 2.92 0.24 -82.75
N LEU A 4 3.02 0.95 -81.64
CA LEU A 4 2.19 0.61 -80.50
C LEU A 4 1.81 1.89 -79.71
N ILE A 5 0.54 2.16 -79.70
CA ILE A 5 -0.20 3.23 -79.06
C ILE A 5 -0.17 2.89 -77.52
N ALA A 6 0.48 3.71 -76.73
CA ALA A 6 0.32 3.62 -75.29
C ALA A 6 -0.85 4.52 -74.85
N LYS A 7 -1.92 3.87 -74.36
CA LYS A 7 -3.05 4.52 -73.69
C LYS A 7 -2.58 5.09 -72.35
N ILE A 8 -2.62 6.38 -72.19
CA ILE A 8 -2.52 7.07 -70.94
C ILE A 8 -3.82 6.85 -70.18
N LEU A 9 -3.76 5.96 -69.18
CA LEU A 9 -4.83 5.84 -68.15
C LEU A 9 -4.50 6.85 -67.07
N LEU A 10 -5.27 7.95 -67.03
CA LEU A 10 -5.25 8.92 -65.96
C LEU A 10 -5.91 8.29 -64.72
N LEU A 11 -5.14 7.73 -63.80
CA LEU A 11 -5.66 7.25 -62.55
C LEU A 11 -5.80 8.47 -61.62
N LEU A 12 -7.02 8.98 -61.47
CA LEU A 12 -7.36 9.90 -60.39
C LEU A 12 -7.24 9.14 -59.07
N PHE A 13 -6.16 9.38 -58.36
CA PHE A 13 -6.03 8.99 -56.95
C PHE A 13 -6.89 9.96 -56.14
N VAL A 14 -8.14 9.59 -55.91
CA VAL A 14 -8.97 10.23 -54.88
C VAL A 14 -8.33 9.87 -53.52
N LEU A 15 -7.55 10.81 -52.97
CA LEU A 15 -7.15 10.76 -51.56
C LEU A 15 -8.42 10.92 -50.72
N THR A 16 -9.10 9.83 -50.43
CA THR A 16 -10.01 9.78 -49.29
C THR A 16 -9.17 9.86 -48.04
N PHE A 17 -9.09 11.06 -47.47
CA PHE A 17 -8.72 11.24 -46.08
C PHE A 17 -9.72 10.44 -45.24
N PHE A 18 -9.40 9.19 -44.91
CA PHE A 18 -9.97 8.53 -43.77
C PHE A 18 -9.50 9.33 -42.54
N THR A 19 -10.23 10.35 -42.20
CA THR A 19 -10.25 10.84 -40.83
C THR A 19 -10.78 9.68 -40.01
N SER A 20 -9.86 8.89 -39.46
CA SER A 20 -10.20 8.00 -38.36
C SER A 20 -10.91 8.87 -37.34
N PRO A 21 -12.14 8.54 -36.93
CA PRO A 21 -12.71 9.22 -35.81
C PRO A 21 -11.75 8.91 -34.65
N HIS A 22 -11.02 9.92 -34.17
CA HIS A 22 -10.53 9.89 -32.82
C HIS A 22 -11.76 9.66 -31.97
N LEU A 23 -12.01 8.41 -31.63
CA LEU A 23 -12.79 8.04 -30.49
C LEU A 23 -12.12 8.79 -29.33
N ALA A 24 -12.66 9.99 -29.05
CA ALA A 24 -12.43 10.64 -27.79
C ALA A 24 -12.84 9.60 -26.77
N GLN A 25 -11.86 8.93 -26.18
CA GLN A 25 -12.05 8.08 -25.02
C GLN A 25 -12.72 9.01 -24.00
N SER A 26 -14.02 8.83 -23.80
CA SER A 26 -14.78 9.58 -22.81
C SER A 26 -14.04 9.34 -21.51
N ARG A 27 -13.34 10.37 -21.01
CA ARG A 27 -12.83 10.36 -19.64
C ARG A 27 -14.04 10.01 -18.79
N ASN A 28 -14.03 8.85 -18.16
CA ASN A 28 -15.05 8.49 -17.17
C ASN A 28 -14.96 9.54 -16.07
N GLN A 29 -15.80 10.58 -16.18
CA GLN A 29 -15.86 11.62 -15.16
C GLN A 29 -16.26 10.95 -13.84
N LYS A 30 -15.41 11.10 -12.84
CA LYS A 30 -15.64 10.54 -11.51
C LYS A 30 -16.62 11.42 -10.74
N PHE A 31 -17.40 10.80 -9.88
CA PHE A 31 -18.36 11.48 -9.01
C PHE A 31 -18.39 10.81 -7.65
N VAL A 32 -18.83 11.53 -6.63
CA VAL A 32 -19.03 11.00 -5.29
C VAL A 32 -20.21 10.03 -5.28
N ALA A 33 -19.97 8.76 -5.04
CA ALA A 33 -20.91 7.66 -5.27
C ALA A 33 -22.23 7.75 -4.46
N ASP A 34 -22.26 8.56 -3.40
CA ASP A 34 -23.40 8.69 -2.49
C ASP A 34 -23.98 10.12 -2.44
N ARG A 35 -23.61 11.02 -3.39
CA ARG A 35 -24.02 12.44 -3.36
C ARG A 35 -24.76 12.89 -4.60
N ILE A 36 -25.81 13.67 -4.37
CA ILE A 36 -26.57 14.40 -5.40
C ILE A 36 -26.58 15.89 -5.03
N LEU A 37 -26.24 16.73 -5.99
CA LEU A 37 -26.46 18.17 -5.91
C LEU A 37 -27.83 18.48 -6.47
N ILE A 38 -28.66 19.24 -5.73
CA ILE A 38 -30.01 19.58 -6.16
C ILE A 38 -30.31 21.08 -5.93
N LYS A 39 -30.92 21.71 -6.91
CA LYS A 39 -31.47 23.05 -6.79
C LYS A 39 -32.94 23.03 -7.10
N PHE A 40 -33.74 23.73 -6.30
CA PHE A 40 -35.18 23.90 -6.52
C PHE A 40 -35.47 25.21 -7.19
N LYS A 41 -36.49 25.25 -8.05
CA LYS A 41 -36.99 26.49 -8.68
C LYS A 41 -37.46 27.52 -7.65
N LYS A 42 -38.07 27.04 -6.59
CA LYS A 42 -38.44 27.81 -5.40
C LYS A 42 -38.01 26.99 -4.15
N GLU A 43 -37.38 27.66 -3.21
CA GLU A 43 -36.94 27.02 -1.98
C GLU A 43 -38.09 26.32 -1.27
N PRO A 44 -38.07 25.01 -1.06
CA PRO A 44 -39.12 24.29 -0.37
C PRO A 44 -39.12 24.64 1.12
N SER A 45 -40.30 24.70 1.74
CA SER A 45 -40.40 24.82 3.17
C SER A 45 -39.77 23.59 3.85
N THR A 46 -39.31 23.74 5.10
CA THR A 46 -38.63 22.65 5.85
C THR A 46 -39.45 21.34 5.89
N PRO A 47 -40.79 21.36 6.11
CA PRO A 47 -41.59 20.14 6.04
C PRO A 47 -41.60 19.47 4.69
N VAL A 48 -41.72 20.27 3.61
CA VAL A 48 -41.71 19.80 2.22
C VAL A 48 -40.37 19.19 1.87
N PHE A 49 -39.28 19.83 2.26
CA PHE A 49 -37.93 19.30 2.05
C PHE A 49 -37.73 17.98 2.77
N LYS A 50 -38.10 17.87 4.06
CA LYS A 50 -38.04 16.61 4.82
C LYS A 50 -38.84 15.48 4.13
N LYS A 51 -40.00 15.78 3.56
CA LYS A 51 -40.80 14.81 2.80
C LYS A 51 -40.09 14.36 1.53
N ILE A 52 -39.45 15.28 0.79
CA ILE A 52 -38.65 14.95 -0.40
C ILE A 52 -37.50 14.00 0.01
N LEU A 53 -36.79 14.27 1.10
CA LEU A 53 -35.71 13.40 1.60
C LEU A 53 -36.22 11.99 1.92
N SER A 54 -37.32 11.89 2.68
CA SER A 54 -37.84 10.57 3.09
C SER A 54 -38.35 9.74 1.90
N LEU A 55 -39.04 10.36 0.95
CA LEU A 55 -39.55 9.67 -0.25
C LEU A 55 -38.45 9.14 -1.16
N ASN A 56 -37.25 9.73 -1.09
CA ASN A 56 -36.10 9.35 -1.90
C ASN A 56 -35.06 8.55 -1.11
N GLY A 57 -35.30 8.24 0.18
CA GLY A 57 -34.34 7.57 1.05
C GLY A 57 -33.02 8.35 1.15
N ALA A 58 -33.11 9.68 1.14
CA ALA A 58 -32.00 10.60 1.16
C ALA A 58 -31.88 11.32 2.50
N GLN A 59 -30.69 11.79 2.81
CA GLN A 59 -30.40 12.65 3.97
C GLN A 59 -29.80 13.97 3.49
N SER A 60 -29.99 15.04 4.23
CA SER A 60 -29.32 16.31 3.96
C SER A 60 -27.86 16.21 4.42
N ALA A 61 -26.92 16.48 3.51
CA ALA A 61 -25.48 16.46 3.78
C ALA A 61 -24.84 17.87 3.76
N GLY A 62 -25.63 18.91 3.46
CA GLY A 62 -25.14 20.28 3.42
C GLY A 62 -25.87 21.14 2.40
N SER A 63 -25.43 22.39 2.25
CA SER A 63 -25.91 23.32 1.22
C SER A 63 -24.87 24.40 0.94
N THR A 64 -24.91 24.95 -0.30
CA THR A 64 -24.24 26.20 -0.65
C THR A 64 -25.27 27.32 -0.57
N SER A 65 -25.21 28.13 0.48
CA SER A 65 -26.23 29.14 0.78
C SER A 65 -26.40 30.17 -0.36
N GLN A 66 -25.32 30.64 -0.95
CA GLN A 66 -25.30 31.64 -2.03
C GLN A 66 -25.95 31.12 -3.33
N LEU A 67 -25.76 29.85 -3.66
CA LEU A 67 -26.31 29.24 -4.87
C LEU A 67 -27.64 28.51 -4.64
N LYS A 68 -28.05 28.37 -3.36
CA LYS A 68 -29.26 27.62 -2.94
C LYS A 68 -29.23 26.16 -3.40
N ILE A 69 -28.03 25.57 -3.54
CA ILE A 69 -27.85 24.17 -3.88
C ILE A 69 -27.79 23.37 -2.59
N LYS A 70 -28.58 22.31 -2.50
CA LYS A 70 -28.54 21.35 -1.40
C LYS A 70 -27.74 20.12 -1.81
N ILE A 71 -26.99 19.57 -0.87
CA ILE A 71 -26.24 18.34 -1.02
C ILE A 71 -27.05 17.22 -0.34
N LEU A 72 -27.44 16.22 -1.10
CA LEU A 72 -28.17 15.06 -0.61
C LEU A 72 -27.23 13.87 -0.52
N LYS A 73 -27.26 13.14 0.59
CA LYS A 73 -26.62 11.85 0.74
C LYS A 73 -27.65 10.75 0.47
N VAL A 74 -27.31 9.79 -0.39
CA VAL A 74 -28.15 8.67 -0.80
C VAL A 74 -27.35 7.37 -0.72
N HIS A 75 -28.01 6.23 -0.64
CA HIS A 75 -27.31 4.96 -0.74
C HIS A 75 -26.69 4.81 -2.14
N PRO A 76 -25.40 4.42 -2.29
CA PRO A 76 -24.72 4.38 -3.60
C PRO A 76 -25.48 3.60 -4.67
N GLN A 77 -26.08 2.46 -4.33
CA GLN A 77 -26.88 1.65 -5.27
C GLN A 77 -28.19 2.32 -5.70
N LYS A 78 -28.63 3.35 -5.00
CA LYS A 78 -29.86 4.12 -5.32
C LYS A 78 -29.56 5.45 -5.99
N LEU A 79 -28.31 5.84 -6.17
CA LEU A 79 -27.93 7.14 -6.71
C LEU A 79 -28.63 7.43 -8.05
N GLU A 80 -28.47 6.54 -9.03
CA GLU A 80 -29.03 6.75 -10.39
C GLU A 80 -30.56 6.79 -10.38
N SER A 81 -31.21 5.90 -9.64
CA SER A 81 -32.66 5.86 -9.55
C SER A 81 -33.24 7.09 -8.83
N THR A 82 -32.57 7.56 -7.78
CA THR A 82 -32.94 8.79 -7.06
C THR A 82 -32.73 10.01 -7.93
N LEU A 83 -31.59 10.11 -8.62
CA LEU A 83 -31.29 11.19 -9.55
C LEU A 83 -32.33 11.29 -10.67
N ALA A 84 -32.72 10.17 -11.27
CA ALA A 84 -33.74 10.10 -12.31
C ALA A 84 -35.13 10.58 -11.82
N LYS A 85 -35.50 10.27 -10.56
CA LYS A 85 -36.74 10.74 -9.93
C LYS A 85 -36.69 12.23 -9.67
N LEU A 86 -35.61 12.74 -9.10
CA LEU A 86 -35.46 14.17 -8.79
C LEU A 86 -35.47 15.04 -10.05
N ARG A 87 -34.87 14.57 -11.15
CA ARG A 87 -34.91 15.27 -12.44
C ARG A 87 -36.30 15.39 -13.08
N LYS A 88 -37.20 14.50 -12.70
CA LYS A 88 -38.62 14.53 -13.18
C LYS A 88 -39.53 15.37 -12.30
N ASP A 89 -39.10 15.81 -11.13
CA ASP A 89 -39.89 16.65 -10.24
C ASP A 89 -39.98 18.06 -10.80
N SER A 90 -41.19 18.53 -11.03
CA SER A 90 -41.49 19.86 -11.61
C SER A 90 -40.97 21.03 -10.76
N ASN A 91 -40.74 20.81 -9.46
CA ASN A 91 -40.21 21.83 -8.54
C ASN A 91 -38.68 21.89 -8.55
N VAL A 92 -38.00 20.92 -9.16
CA VAL A 92 -36.55 20.86 -9.26
C VAL A 92 -36.11 21.66 -10.49
N GLU A 93 -35.11 22.53 -10.28
CA GLU A 93 -34.45 23.27 -11.36
C GLU A 93 -33.42 22.35 -12.04
N PHE A 94 -32.55 21.73 -11.25
CA PHE A 94 -31.67 20.65 -11.67
C PHE A 94 -31.34 19.70 -10.52
N ALA A 95 -30.97 18.48 -10.90
CA ALA A 95 -30.31 17.50 -10.01
C ALA A 95 -29.21 16.82 -10.80
N GLU A 96 -28.01 16.72 -10.19
CA GLU A 96 -26.83 16.16 -10.81
C GLU A 96 -25.96 15.41 -9.81
N LYS A 97 -25.01 14.63 -10.30
CA LYS A 97 -23.97 14.00 -9.48
C LYS A 97 -23.05 15.08 -8.93
N ASP A 98 -22.48 14.83 -7.76
CA ASP A 98 -21.37 15.62 -7.23
C ASP A 98 -20.08 15.17 -7.92
N TRP A 99 -19.73 15.89 -9.01
CA TRP A 99 -18.60 15.56 -9.85
C TRP A 99 -17.29 15.90 -9.16
N ILE A 100 -16.29 15.01 -9.26
CA ILE A 100 -14.95 15.26 -8.73
C ILE A 100 -14.20 16.13 -9.72
N ALA A 101 -13.82 17.32 -9.28
CA ALA A 101 -12.89 18.18 -9.99
C ALA A 101 -11.47 17.76 -9.68
N GLU A 102 -10.69 17.46 -10.71
CA GLU A 102 -9.27 17.17 -10.58
C GLU A 102 -8.47 18.46 -10.83
N PRO A 103 -7.37 18.69 -10.09
CA PRO A 103 -6.49 19.81 -10.38
C PRO A 103 -5.98 19.72 -11.83
N THR A 104 -6.09 20.77 -12.58
CA THR A 104 -5.54 20.88 -13.94
C THR A 104 -4.05 21.28 -13.94
N VAL A 105 -3.42 21.27 -12.79
CA VAL A 105 -2.00 21.56 -12.67
C VAL A 105 -1.23 20.33 -13.15
N ILE A 106 -0.56 20.45 -14.28
CA ILE A 106 0.62 19.59 -14.58
C ILE A 106 1.62 19.98 -13.51
N ALA A 107 1.83 19.14 -12.49
CA ALA A 107 2.96 19.30 -11.60
C ALA A 107 4.20 19.40 -12.50
N GLY A 108 5.07 20.34 -12.23
CA GLY A 108 6.26 20.52 -13.05
C GLY A 108 6.98 19.17 -13.17
N GLN A 109 7.43 18.84 -14.37
CA GLN A 109 8.31 17.69 -14.55
C GLN A 109 9.55 17.91 -13.66
N PRO A 110 10.13 16.87 -13.08
CA PRO A 110 11.35 17.02 -12.30
C PRO A 110 12.47 17.60 -13.18
N ASN A 111 13.31 18.43 -12.59
CA ASN A 111 14.41 19.12 -13.28
C ASN A 111 15.73 18.37 -13.21
N ASP A 112 15.70 17.13 -12.75
CA ASP A 112 16.87 16.27 -12.55
C ASP A 112 17.50 15.91 -13.89
N PRO A 113 18.85 16.00 -14.04
CA PRO A 113 19.53 15.89 -15.33
C PRO A 113 19.26 14.57 -16.06
N TYR A 114 19.24 13.44 -15.37
CA TYR A 114 19.01 12.14 -16.03
C TYR A 114 17.56 11.91 -16.41
N TYR A 115 16.62 12.53 -15.70
CA TYR A 115 15.23 12.57 -16.13
C TYR A 115 15.06 13.42 -17.40
N THR A 116 15.56 14.64 -17.39
CA THR A 116 15.42 15.58 -18.52
C THR A 116 16.16 15.09 -19.78
N SER A 117 17.21 14.29 -19.60
CA SER A 117 17.96 13.65 -20.71
C SER A 117 17.33 12.32 -21.18
N GLY A 118 16.20 11.88 -20.60
CA GLY A 118 15.45 10.71 -21.04
C GLY A 118 16.00 9.35 -20.60
N TYR A 119 17.00 9.31 -19.69
CA TYR A 119 17.54 8.04 -19.17
C TYR A 119 16.54 7.27 -18.30
N GLU A 120 15.58 7.96 -17.66
CA GLU A 120 14.65 7.39 -16.71
C GLU A 120 13.29 7.06 -17.36
N TRP A 121 13.35 6.31 -18.45
CA TRP A 121 12.17 5.88 -19.23
C TRP A 121 11.09 5.20 -18.38
N HIS A 122 11.49 4.52 -17.31
CA HIS A 122 10.63 3.78 -16.41
C HIS A 122 9.59 4.65 -15.69
N LEU A 123 9.93 5.91 -15.42
CA LEU A 123 9.05 6.86 -14.74
C LEU A 123 7.84 7.23 -15.61
N SER A 124 8.07 7.53 -16.89
CA SER A 124 6.97 7.77 -17.83
C SER A 124 6.17 6.51 -18.10
N LYS A 125 6.83 5.35 -18.16
CA LYS A 125 6.18 4.07 -18.42
C LYS A 125 5.14 3.68 -17.34
N ILE A 126 5.43 3.93 -16.08
CA ILE A 126 4.48 3.71 -14.97
C ILE A 126 3.54 4.90 -14.72
N ASN A 127 3.54 5.88 -15.61
CA ASN A 127 2.71 7.09 -15.50
C ASN A 127 2.98 7.92 -14.22
N ALA A 128 4.24 7.94 -13.76
CA ALA A 128 4.66 8.66 -12.56
C ALA A 128 4.49 10.17 -12.70
N VAL A 129 4.76 10.73 -13.90
CA VAL A 129 4.63 12.17 -14.18
C VAL A 129 3.23 12.69 -13.86
N ASN A 130 2.19 11.95 -14.26
CA ASN A 130 0.82 12.30 -13.92
C ASN A 130 0.49 12.02 -12.45
N ALA A 131 1.10 10.99 -11.85
CA ALA A 131 0.94 10.70 -10.43
C ALA A 131 1.44 11.84 -9.55
N TRP A 132 2.57 12.44 -9.89
CA TRP A 132 3.15 13.57 -9.14
C TRP A 132 2.27 14.83 -9.15
N SER A 133 1.33 14.97 -10.10
CA SER A 133 0.31 16.02 -10.03
C SER A 133 -0.67 15.83 -8.85
N LEU A 134 -0.77 14.61 -8.32
CA LEU A 134 -1.64 14.29 -7.19
C LEU A 134 -0.85 14.25 -5.88
N ASN A 135 0.34 13.62 -5.88
CA ASN A 135 1.18 13.48 -4.69
C ASN A 135 2.61 13.10 -5.09
N THR A 136 3.62 13.69 -4.44
CA THR A 136 5.05 13.41 -4.63
C THR A 136 5.67 12.61 -3.47
N GLY A 137 4.87 12.10 -2.56
CA GLY A 137 5.31 11.40 -1.35
C GLY A 137 5.14 12.25 -0.09
N SER A 138 5.51 11.69 1.05
CA SER A 138 5.41 12.34 2.36
C SER A 138 6.57 11.95 3.26
N VAL A 139 7.08 12.91 4.04
CA VAL A 139 8.09 12.66 5.09
C VAL A 139 7.60 11.69 6.18
N ASN A 140 6.28 11.49 6.28
CA ASN A 140 5.67 10.56 7.22
C ASN A 140 5.50 9.14 6.66
N THR A 141 5.94 8.89 5.42
CA THR A 141 5.80 7.59 4.77
C THR A 141 7.18 7.06 4.36
N PRO A 142 7.98 6.57 5.31
CA PRO A 142 9.29 6.01 5.01
C PRO A 142 9.18 4.69 4.24
N ILE A 143 10.23 4.42 3.45
CA ILE A 143 10.46 3.13 2.77
C ILE A 143 11.67 2.47 3.43
N ALA A 144 11.48 1.27 3.97
CA ALA A 144 12.59 0.46 4.45
C ALA A 144 13.23 -0.29 3.27
N ILE A 145 14.54 -0.18 3.16
CA ILE A 145 15.36 -0.86 2.15
C ILE A 145 16.14 -1.97 2.86
N VAL A 146 15.64 -3.19 2.79
CA VAL A 146 16.27 -4.40 3.37
C VAL A 146 17.20 -4.98 2.31
N ASP A 147 18.49 -4.59 2.37
CA ASP A 147 19.44 -4.77 1.29
C ASP A 147 20.91 -4.76 1.79
N THR A 148 21.87 -4.42 0.94
CA THR A 148 23.31 -4.33 1.27
C THR A 148 23.70 -3.08 2.09
N GLY A 149 22.73 -2.22 2.41
CA GLY A 149 22.91 -0.92 3.03
C GLY A 149 22.59 0.20 2.06
N ILE A 150 22.89 1.46 2.44
CA ILE A 150 22.77 2.64 1.57
C ILE A 150 24.07 3.45 1.72
N ASP A 151 24.54 4.08 0.65
CA ASP A 151 25.60 5.10 0.73
C ASP A 151 25.04 6.34 1.45
N LEU A 152 25.37 6.46 2.74
CA LEU A 152 24.86 7.51 3.63
C LEU A 152 25.32 8.92 3.23
N SER A 153 26.33 9.01 2.35
CA SER A 153 26.91 10.27 1.88
C SER A 153 26.44 10.66 0.47
N HIS A 154 25.65 9.79 -0.21
CA HIS A 154 25.23 10.04 -1.58
C HIS A 154 24.40 11.33 -1.69
N PRO A 155 24.72 12.26 -2.60
CA PRO A 155 24.10 13.59 -2.66
C PRO A 155 22.57 13.55 -2.87
N ASP A 156 22.04 12.55 -3.60
CA ASP A 156 20.59 12.38 -3.81
C ASP A 156 19.89 11.53 -2.75
N LEU A 157 20.60 11.00 -1.74
CA LEU A 157 20.03 10.14 -0.73
C LEU A 157 20.20 10.66 0.70
N SER A 158 21.35 11.25 1.02
CA SER A 158 21.80 11.56 2.38
C SER A 158 20.79 12.34 3.21
N SER A 159 20.15 13.36 2.63
CA SER A 159 19.15 14.19 3.32
C SER A 159 17.82 13.48 3.61
N LYS A 160 17.60 12.31 3.02
CA LYS A 160 16.38 11.52 3.16
C LYS A 160 16.54 10.30 4.08
N ILE A 161 17.78 10.03 4.49
CA ILE A 161 18.08 8.84 5.30
C ILE A 161 17.63 9.09 6.74
N ILE A 162 16.81 8.18 7.25
CA ILE A 162 16.44 8.10 8.66
C ILE A 162 17.19 6.95 9.34
N GLN A 163 17.15 6.89 10.68
CA GLN A 163 17.85 5.88 11.46
C GLN A 163 17.54 4.47 10.96
N GLY A 164 18.55 3.83 10.38
CA GLY A 164 18.56 2.43 9.99
C GLY A 164 19.33 1.53 10.95
N TYR A 165 19.65 0.32 10.49
CA TYR A 165 20.41 -0.65 11.28
C TYR A 165 21.13 -1.66 10.39
N ASN A 166 22.30 -2.08 10.84
CA ASN A 166 23.04 -3.19 10.26
C ASN A 166 22.74 -4.48 11.05
N ILE A 167 21.86 -5.30 10.50
CA ILE A 167 21.44 -6.58 11.08
C ILE A 167 22.61 -7.58 11.09
N TYR A 168 23.39 -7.61 9.99
CA TYR A 168 24.51 -8.52 9.82
C TYR A 168 25.58 -8.31 10.90
N ALA A 169 26.01 -7.06 11.09
CA ALA A 169 27.05 -6.72 12.08
C ALA A 169 26.48 -6.36 13.46
N SER A 170 25.16 -6.36 13.65
CA SER A 170 24.48 -5.90 14.88
C SER A 170 24.94 -4.50 15.33
N SER A 171 24.99 -3.54 14.38
CA SER A 171 25.49 -2.18 14.62
C SER A 171 24.55 -1.11 14.03
N ASN A 172 24.78 0.15 14.44
CA ASN A 172 24.04 1.30 13.94
C ASN A 172 24.60 1.86 12.61
N ASP A 173 25.53 1.19 11.98
CA ASP A 173 26.12 1.59 10.70
C ASP A 173 25.59 0.71 9.54
N PRO A 174 24.56 1.16 8.82
CA PRO A 174 24.01 0.47 7.67
C PRO A 174 24.64 0.92 6.35
N SER A 175 25.86 1.43 6.35
CA SER A 175 26.58 1.85 5.15
C SER A 175 26.71 0.72 4.15
N ASP A 176 26.57 1.05 2.87
CA ASP A 176 26.60 0.08 1.78
C ASP A 176 28.04 -0.25 1.37
N ASP A 177 28.42 -1.51 1.42
CA ASP A 177 29.73 -1.96 0.96
C ASP A 177 29.76 -2.30 -0.53
N LEU A 178 28.62 -2.71 -1.10
CA LEU A 178 28.53 -3.28 -2.44
C LEU A 178 27.91 -2.32 -3.47
N GLY A 179 26.92 -1.49 -3.08
CA GLY A 179 26.26 -0.52 -3.95
C GLY A 179 24.86 -0.93 -4.43
N HIS A 180 24.45 -2.20 -4.22
CA HIS A 180 23.15 -2.68 -4.67
C HIS A 180 22.00 -1.99 -3.92
N GLY A 181 22.05 -1.92 -2.59
CA GLY A 181 21.03 -1.25 -1.78
C GLY A 181 20.96 0.26 -2.03
N THR A 182 22.10 0.89 -2.34
CA THR A 182 22.16 2.30 -2.77
C THR A 182 21.36 2.51 -4.05
N ALA A 183 21.51 1.64 -5.04
CA ALA A 183 20.81 1.73 -6.32
C ALA A 183 19.31 1.42 -6.15
N VAL A 184 18.95 0.45 -5.32
CA VAL A 184 17.56 0.12 -4.96
C VAL A 184 16.88 1.30 -4.26
N ALA A 185 17.57 1.94 -3.31
CA ALA A 185 17.08 3.12 -2.59
C ALA A 185 16.81 4.30 -3.53
N GLY A 186 17.74 4.58 -4.44
CA GLY A 186 17.59 5.64 -5.44
C GLY A 186 16.39 5.42 -6.35
N THR A 187 16.17 4.18 -6.79
CA THR A 187 15.01 3.82 -7.62
C THR A 187 13.70 4.10 -6.89
N ALA A 188 13.59 3.77 -5.61
CA ALA A 188 12.36 3.98 -4.84
C ALA A 188 12.11 5.46 -4.52
N ALA A 189 13.15 6.16 -4.04
CA ALA A 189 12.95 7.45 -3.39
C ALA A 189 14.21 8.33 -3.35
N ALA A 190 14.99 8.49 -4.42
CA ALA A 190 16.00 9.54 -4.49
C ALA A 190 15.37 10.93 -4.31
N LEU A 191 16.16 11.89 -3.84
CA LEU A 191 15.74 13.28 -3.78
C LEU A 191 15.52 13.79 -5.21
N SER A 192 14.32 14.24 -5.50
CA SER A 192 13.92 14.57 -6.87
C SER A 192 13.56 16.04 -6.99
N ASN A 193 13.61 16.58 -8.22
CA ASN A 193 13.37 17.98 -8.54
C ASN A 193 14.34 18.93 -7.81
N ASN A 194 15.61 18.51 -7.72
CA ASN A 194 16.69 19.22 -7.03
C ASN A 194 17.79 19.70 -7.98
N ALA A 195 17.59 19.58 -9.31
CA ALA A 195 18.54 19.86 -10.37
C ALA A 195 19.82 19.00 -10.29
N LEU A 196 19.77 17.83 -9.65
CA LEU A 196 20.88 16.92 -9.47
C LEU A 196 20.44 15.49 -9.80
N GLY A 197 21.29 14.70 -10.43
CA GLY A 197 21.16 13.26 -10.59
C GLY A 197 19.84 12.78 -11.19
N VAL A 198 19.09 12.00 -10.42
CA VAL A 198 17.94 11.23 -10.86
C VAL A 198 16.64 11.64 -10.14
N ALA A 199 15.53 11.54 -10.85
CA ALA A 199 14.21 11.54 -10.22
C ALA A 199 13.87 10.12 -9.72
N ALA A 200 13.06 10.03 -8.69
CA ALA A 200 12.55 8.76 -8.17
C ALA A 200 11.03 8.76 -8.08
N ILE A 201 10.44 7.62 -7.75
CA ILE A 201 8.99 7.48 -7.70
C ILE A 201 8.41 8.33 -6.57
N SER A 202 8.96 8.23 -5.35
CA SER A 202 8.44 8.93 -4.16
C SER A 202 9.44 9.97 -3.64
N TRP A 203 9.29 11.22 -4.11
CA TRP A 203 10.25 12.30 -3.89
C TRP A 203 10.44 12.68 -2.42
N GLN A 204 9.37 12.62 -1.62
CA GLN A 204 9.37 13.07 -0.23
C GLN A 204 9.56 11.94 0.79
N SER A 205 9.43 10.66 0.37
CA SER A 205 9.52 9.53 1.30
C SER A 205 10.93 9.36 1.85
N PRO A 206 11.11 9.31 3.18
CA PRO A 206 12.40 8.97 3.78
C PRO A 206 12.81 7.53 3.49
N LEU A 207 14.11 7.27 3.59
CA LEU A 207 14.72 5.96 3.39
C LEU A 207 15.25 5.42 4.71
N MET A 208 14.83 4.23 5.10
CA MET A 208 15.37 3.50 6.26
C MET A 208 16.30 2.38 5.76
N PRO A 209 17.64 2.56 5.81
CA PRO A 209 18.57 1.51 5.41
C PRO A 209 18.59 0.36 6.44
N ILE A 210 18.39 -0.85 5.97
CA ILE A 210 18.48 -2.07 6.79
C ILE A 210 19.44 -3.02 6.09
N LYS A 211 20.70 -3.01 6.55
CA LYS A 211 21.75 -3.85 5.98
C LYS A 211 21.64 -5.25 6.53
N ILE A 212 21.50 -6.22 5.61
CA ILE A 212 21.34 -7.65 5.96
C ILE A 212 22.45 -8.54 5.42
N SER A 213 23.37 -8.01 4.61
CA SER A 213 24.40 -8.77 3.94
C SER A 213 25.80 -8.47 4.47
N ASP A 214 26.72 -9.37 4.22
CA ASP A 214 28.16 -9.12 4.32
C ASP A 214 28.66 -8.22 3.16
N SER A 215 29.96 -7.95 3.13
CA SER A 215 30.60 -7.11 2.08
C SER A 215 30.67 -7.80 0.71
N THR A 216 30.39 -9.09 0.62
CA THR A 216 30.31 -9.84 -0.65
C THR A 216 28.89 -9.92 -1.22
N GLY A 217 27.90 -9.42 -0.47
CA GLY A 217 26.50 -9.38 -0.88
C GLY A 217 25.70 -10.61 -0.50
N TYR A 218 26.23 -11.51 0.33
CA TYR A 218 25.47 -12.67 0.84
C TYR A 218 24.70 -12.32 2.11
N ALA A 219 23.42 -12.67 2.12
CA ALA A 219 22.51 -12.52 3.27
C ALA A 219 21.94 -13.87 3.68
N THR A 220 21.78 -14.09 4.98
CA THR A 220 21.05 -15.24 5.48
C THR A 220 19.55 -14.98 5.55
N TYR A 221 18.73 -16.02 5.47
CA TYR A 221 17.28 -15.90 5.69
C TYR A 221 16.94 -15.39 7.09
N SER A 222 17.75 -15.71 8.08
CA SER A 222 17.58 -15.19 9.44
C SER A 222 17.82 -13.68 9.51
N ASP A 223 18.81 -13.15 8.82
CA ASP A 223 19.10 -11.72 8.81
C ASP A 223 18.07 -10.95 7.97
N MET A 224 17.61 -11.53 6.86
CA MET A 224 16.50 -11.00 6.08
C MET A 224 15.20 -10.93 6.92
N ALA A 225 14.88 -12.00 7.66
CA ALA A 225 13.73 -12.04 8.57
C ALA A 225 13.83 -10.99 9.68
N LYS A 226 15.00 -10.86 10.32
CA LYS A 226 15.26 -9.81 11.33
C LYS A 226 15.10 -8.41 10.73
N GLY A 227 15.57 -8.18 9.48
CA GLY A 227 15.44 -6.91 8.79
C GLY A 227 13.98 -6.52 8.54
N ILE A 228 13.16 -7.46 8.08
CA ILE A 228 11.71 -7.27 7.88
C ILE A 228 11.02 -6.92 9.22
N ILE A 229 11.31 -7.69 10.28
CA ILE A 229 10.75 -7.47 11.62
C ILE A 229 11.20 -6.10 12.17
N TYR A 230 12.48 -5.75 12.02
CA TYR A 230 13.01 -4.46 12.45
C TYR A 230 12.29 -3.27 11.84
N ALA A 231 12.00 -3.32 10.52
CA ALA A 231 11.22 -2.29 9.84
C ALA A 231 9.78 -2.20 10.37
N ALA A 232 9.11 -3.35 10.49
CA ALA A 232 7.73 -3.45 10.96
C ALA A 232 7.55 -2.93 12.40
N ASP A 233 8.52 -3.23 13.31
CA ASP A 233 8.50 -2.76 14.70
C ASP A 233 8.69 -1.24 14.83
N ARG A 234 9.28 -0.60 13.82
CA ARG A 234 9.42 0.86 13.73
C ARG A 234 8.24 1.55 13.03
N GLY A 235 7.19 0.78 12.72
CA GLY A 235 5.99 1.31 12.08
C GLY A 235 6.17 1.64 10.61
N VAL A 236 7.25 1.18 9.97
CA VAL A 236 7.45 1.37 8.52
C VAL A 236 6.47 0.50 7.76
N ARG A 237 5.63 1.13 6.95
CA ARG A 237 4.55 0.45 6.26
C ARG A 237 4.93 -0.10 4.88
N VAL A 238 6.01 0.38 4.29
CA VAL A 238 6.53 -0.08 2.99
C VAL A 238 7.93 -0.66 3.18
N ILE A 239 8.07 -1.97 2.98
CA ILE A 239 9.32 -2.71 3.19
C ILE A 239 9.72 -3.32 1.86
N ASN A 240 10.76 -2.77 1.22
CA ASN A 240 11.32 -3.34 0.00
C ASN A 240 12.41 -4.37 0.34
N VAL A 241 12.31 -5.56 -0.28
CA VAL A 241 13.28 -6.64 -0.17
C VAL A 241 13.73 -7.05 -1.57
N SER A 242 14.88 -6.52 -2.02
CA SER A 242 15.47 -6.85 -3.32
C SER A 242 16.46 -8.00 -3.22
N PHE A 243 16.23 -8.91 -2.29
CA PHE A 243 16.98 -10.12 -2.01
C PHE A 243 16.08 -11.34 -2.01
N GLY A 244 16.64 -12.50 -2.34
CA GLY A 244 15.86 -13.72 -2.27
C GLY A 244 16.67 -14.99 -2.45
N GLY A 245 16.02 -16.10 -2.15
CA GLY A 245 16.55 -17.45 -2.37
C GLY A 245 15.45 -18.40 -2.83
N ARG A 246 15.83 -19.54 -3.39
CA ARG A 246 14.91 -20.48 -4.07
C ARG A 246 14.18 -21.43 -3.12
N THR A 247 14.62 -21.52 -1.86
CA THR A 247 14.09 -22.50 -0.91
C THR A 247 13.03 -21.85 -0.02
N SER A 248 11.88 -22.51 0.15
CA SER A 248 10.86 -22.08 1.10
C SER A 248 11.38 -22.04 2.52
N SER A 249 10.90 -21.08 3.31
CA SER A 249 11.37 -20.89 4.69
C SER A 249 10.23 -20.45 5.59
N SER A 250 9.94 -21.23 6.61
CA SER A 250 8.98 -20.84 7.66
C SER A 250 9.44 -19.58 8.40
N THR A 251 10.75 -19.36 8.54
CA THR A 251 11.30 -18.14 9.16
C THR A 251 10.94 -16.89 8.35
N LEU A 252 11.14 -16.92 7.03
CA LEU A 252 10.76 -15.81 6.15
C LEU A 252 9.22 -15.64 6.10
N GLN A 253 8.48 -16.75 6.00
CA GLN A 253 7.02 -16.70 6.02
C GLN A 253 6.51 -16.04 7.30
N ASN A 254 7.04 -16.40 8.45
CA ASN A 254 6.65 -15.82 9.74
C ASN A 254 7.01 -14.33 9.83
N ALA A 255 8.16 -13.91 9.30
CA ALA A 255 8.55 -12.50 9.27
C ALA A 255 7.63 -11.66 8.38
N VAL A 256 7.28 -12.17 7.19
CA VAL A 256 6.31 -11.51 6.28
C VAL A 256 4.92 -11.43 6.93
N THR A 257 4.47 -12.53 7.55
CA THR A 257 3.19 -12.56 8.28
C THR A 257 3.17 -11.56 9.44
N TYR A 258 4.27 -11.47 10.18
CA TYR A 258 4.42 -10.48 11.27
C TYR A 258 4.33 -9.04 10.76
N ALA A 259 5.05 -8.71 9.69
CA ALA A 259 4.96 -7.40 9.06
C ALA A 259 3.53 -7.08 8.58
N TRP A 260 2.86 -8.07 7.98
CA TRP A 260 1.47 -7.94 7.56
C TRP A 260 0.51 -7.63 8.72
N GLN A 261 0.66 -8.32 9.85
CA GLN A 261 -0.12 -8.08 11.06
C GLN A 261 0.13 -6.68 11.68
N LYS A 262 1.31 -6.11 11.41
CA LYS A 262 1.67 -4.72 11.76
C LYS A 262 1.20 -3.70 10.71
N ASN A 263 0.33 -4.10 9.79
CA ASN A 263 -0.15 -3.26 8.70
C ASN A 263 0.97 -2.78 7.74
N ALA A 264 2.08 -3.49 7.68
CA ALA A 264 3.17 -3.25 6.73
C ALA A 264 3.04 -4.17 5.50
N ILE A 265 3.65 -3.77 4.39
CA ILE A 265 3.65 -4.48 3.12
C ILE A 265 5.09 -4.81 2.76
N VAL A 266 5.39 -6.11 2.64
CA VAL A 266 6.67 -6.58 2.11
C VAL A 266 6.54 -6.68 0.60
N ILE A 267 7.32 -5.87 -0.13
CA ILE A 267 7.39 -5.84 -1.59
C ILE A 267 8.74 -6.43 -1.98
N ALA A 268 8.72 -7.55 -2.70
CA ALA A 268 9.93 -8.31 -2.94
C ALA A 268 10.11 -8.72 -4.41
N SER A 269 11.38 -8.77 -4.81
CA SER A 269 11.78 -9.15 -6.17
C SER A 269 11.54 -10.64 -6.45
N ALA A 270 10.96 -10.95 -7.62
CA ALA A 270 10.62 -12.33 -8.00
C ALA A 270 11.84 -13.26 -8.17
N GLY A 271 13.02 -12.70 -8.45
CA GLY A 271 14.25 -13.42 -8.79
C GLY A 271 14.60 -13.32 -10.27
N ASN A 272 15.85 -13.67 -10.62
CA ASN A 272 16.45 -13.40 -11.92
C ASN A 272 17.02 -14.66 -12.60
N ASP A 273 16.35 -15.80 -12.45
CA ASP A 273 16.84 -17.10 -12.89
C ASP A 273 16.10 -17.63 -14.14
N SER A 274 15.24 -16.81 -14.77
CA SER A 274 14.36 -17.26 -15.87
C SER A 274 13.50 -18.48 -15.46
N SER A 275 13.10 -18.56 -14.20
CA SER A 275 12.51 -19.75 -13.58
C SER A 275 11.01 -19.55 -13.33
N SER A 276 10.25 -20.66 -13.47
CA SER A 276 8.84 -20.70 -13.03
C SER A 276 8.67 -20.77 -11.50
N THR A 277 9.77 -20.70 -10.75
CA THR A 277 9.78 -20.67 -9.29
C THR A 277 10.20 -19.28 -8.83
N VAL A 278 9.26 -18.57 -8.18
CA VAL A 278 9.51 -17.26 -7.58
C VAL A 278 10.36 -17.41 -6.31
N SER A 279 11.30 -16.51 -6.09
CA SER A 279 12.19 -16.51 -4.92
C SER A 279 11.43 -16.13 -3.63
N TYR A 280 11.95 -16.58 -2.48
CA TYR A 280 11.48 -16.16 -1.16
C TYR A 280 12.31 -14.96 -0.68
N PRO A 281 11.70 -13.89 -0.11
CA PRO A 281 10.37 -13.84 0.47
C PRO A 281 9.23 -13.48 -0.50
N ALA A 282 9.48 -13.18 -1.79
CA ALA A 282 8.43 -12.82 -2.73
C ALA A 282 7.33 -13.90 -2.85
N ALA A 283 7.70 -15.18 -2.78
CA ALA A 283 6.75 -16.30 -2.79
C ALA A 283 6.06 -16.56 -1.44
N CYS A 284 6.34 -15.79 -0.40
CA CYS A 284 5.63 -15.90 0.87
C CYS A 284 4.20 -15.35 0.74
N GLN A 285 3.26 -15.98 1.46
CA GLN A 285 1.90 -15.43 1.61
C GLN A 285 1.99 -14.02 2.21
N TYR A 286 1.18 -13.09 1.70
CA TYR A 286 1.15 -11.66 2.06
C TYR A 286 2.30 -10.81 1.52
N ALA A 287 3.27 -11.37 0.82
CA ALA A 287 4.24 -10.58 0.10
C ALA A 287 3.67 -10.11 -1.25
N VAL A 288 4.10 -8.94 -1.71
CA VAL A 288 3.86 -8.46 -3.08
C VAL A 288 5.06 -8.88 -3.93
N ALA A 289 4.89 -9.95 -4.70
CA ALA A 289 5.91 -10.45 -5.62
C ALA A 289 5.94 -9.61 -6.90
N VAL A 290 7.10 -9.10 -7.28
CA VAL A 290 7.25 -8.20 -8.42
C VAL A 290 8.14 -8.83 -9.48
N SER A 291 7.59 -9.05 -10.68
CA SER A 291 8.33 -9.46 -11.88
C SER A 291 8.82 -8.25 -12.70
N ALA A 292 9.68 -8.49 -13.69
CA ALA A 292 10.30 -7.43 -14.47
C ALA A 292 9.72 -7.31 -15.88
N THR A 293 9.48 -6.05 -16.32
CA THR A 293 9.16 -5.70 -17.71
C THR A 293 10.31 -4.92 -18.36
N LEU A 294 10.32 -4.91 -19.69
CA LEU A 294 11.18 -4.08 -20.53
C LEU A 294 10.47 -2.77 -20.91
N SER A 295 11.17 -1.90 -21.65
CA SER A 295 10.62 -0.60 -22.06
C SER A 295 9.48 -0.68 -23.07
N ASP A 296 9.38 -1.77 -23.79
CA ASP A 296 8.31 -2.09 -24.76
C ASP A 296 7.14 -2.87 -24.16
N ASP A 297 7.11 -3.04 -22.82
CA ASP A 297 6.13 -3.82 -22.06
C ASP A 297 6.23 -5.34 -22.25
N THR A 298 7.28 -5.85 -22.91
CA THR A 298 7.53 -7.28 -22.93
C THR A 298 8.08 -7.77 -21.61
N PHE A 299 7.86 -9.04 -21.31
CA PHE A 299 8.40 -9.69 -20.11
C PHE A 299 9.93 -9.79 -20.21
N ALA A 300 10.62 -9.44 -19.14
CA ALA A 300 12.08 -9.54 -19.11
C ALA A 300 12.50 -11.01 -18.96
N SER A 301 13.25 -11.53 -19.95
CA SER A 301 13.60 -12.94 -20.02
C SER A 301 14.36 -13.49 -18.81
N PHE A 302 15.07 -12.65 -18.06
CA PHE A 302 15.73 -13.05 -16.82
C PHE A 302 14.78 -13.19 -15.63
N SER A 303 13.60 -12.56 -15.68
CA SER A 303 12.68 -12.54 -14.53
C SER A 303 12.14 -13.92 -14.22
N ASN A 304 12.04 -14.24 -12.93
CA ASN A 304 11.23 -15.37 -12.50
C ASN A 304 9.73 -15.04 -12.66
N TYR A 305 8.92 -16.06 -12.82
CA TYR A 305 7.48 -16.00 -13.05
C TYR A 305 6.76 -17.11 -12.28
N GLY A 306 5.45 -17.02 -12.16
CA GLY A 306 4.65 -18.04 -11.47
C GLY A 306 3.34 -17.48 -10.91
N ASN A 307 2.51 -18.37 -10.37
CA ASN A 307 1.16 -18.05 -9.87
C ASN A 307 1.12 -17.21 -8.58
N VAL A 308 2.26 -16.74 -8.09
CA VAL A 308 2.35 -15.85 -6.92
C VAL A 308 2.78 -14.42 -7.30
N ILE A 309 3.07 -14.17 -8.60
CA ILE A 309 3.39 -12.81 -9.05
C ILE A 309 2.18 -11.90 -8.79
N SER A 310 2.40 -10.82 -8.07
CA SER A 310 1.33 -9.87 -7.76
C SER A 310 1.16 -8.84 -8.86
N VAL A 311 2.26 -8.20 -9.25
CA VAL A 311 2.34 -7.19 -10.32
C VAL A 311 3.71 -7.25 -10.98
N SER A 312 3.85 -6.57 -12.11
CA SER A 312 5.13 -6.35 -12.78
C SER A 312 5.52 -4.87 -12.76
N ALA A 313 6.80 -4.60 -12.96
CA ALA A 313 7.33 -3.24 -13.10
C ALA A 313 8.58 -3.21 -13.99
N PRO A 314 8.98 -2.04 -14.55
CA PRO A 314 10.23 -1.88 -15.26
C PRO A 314 11.43 -2.44 -14.48
N GLY A 315 12.25 -3.27 -15.13
CA GLY A 315 13.36 -3.95 -14.47
C GLY A 315 14.66 -4.04 -15.30
N LYS A 316 14.76 -3.34 -16.41
CA LYS A 316 16.00 -3.33 -17.23
C LYS A 316 16.30 -1.92 -17.72
N GLY A 317 17.55 -1.50 -17.58
CA GLY A 317 17.97 -0.14 -17.96
C GLY A 317 17.40 0.90 -16.99
N ILE A 318 17.27 0.56 -15.73
CA ILE A 318 16.81 1.46 -14.68
C ILE A 318 17.99 2.33 -14.27
N TYR A 319 17.92 3.60 -14.63
CA TYR A 319 18.96 4.57 -14.30
C TYR A 319 18.69 5.13 -12.90
N THR A 320 19.66 5.03 -12.00
CA THR A 320 19.51 5.36 -10.59
C THR A 320 20.87 5.66 -9.93
N THR A 321 20.87 5.91 -8.63
CA THR A 321 22.06 6.19 -7.82
C THR A 321 23.04 5.00 -7.79
N THR A 322 24.33 5.27 -7.65
CA THR A 322 25.38 4.28 -7.42
C THR A 322 26.23 4.67 -6.22
N LYS A 323 26.76 3.69 -5.49
CA LYS A 323 27.70 3.93 -4.39
C LYS A 323 28.86 4.83 -4.83
N GLY A 324 29.27 5.76 -3.99
CA GLY A 324 30.32 6.75 -4.28
C GLY A 324 29.78 8.04 -4.89
N GLY A 325 28.47 8.31 -4.75
CA GLY A 325 27.86 9.58 -5.16
C GLY A 325 27.55 9.67 -6.67
N GLY A 326 27.65 8.57 -7.42
CA GLY A 326 27.43 8.52 -8.86
C GLY A 326 26.05 8.00 -9.26
N TYR A 327 25.87 7.80 -10.58
CA TYR A 327 24.62 7.31 -11.18
C TYR A 327 24.93 6.29 -12.28
N GLY A 328 24.02 5.34 -12.50
CA GLY A 328 24.24 4.29 -13.49
C GLY A 328 22.99 3.49 -13.82
N SER A 329 23.10 2.66 -14.84
CA SER A 329 22.02 1.80 -15.33
C SER A 329 22.11 0.40 -14.74
N TRP A 330 20.99 -0.09 -14.22
CA TRP A 330 20.88 -1.38 -13.56
C TRP A 330 19.79 -2.25 -14.21
N TYR A 331 19.81 -3.56 -13.93
CA TYR A 331 18.77 -4.49 -14.35
C TYR A 331 18.56 -5.58 -13.32
N GLY A 332 17.37 -6.15 -13.32
CA GLY A 332 16.93 -7.19 -12.40
C GLY A 332 15.56 -6.88 -11.79
N THR A 333 14.88 -7.90 -11.32
CA THR A 333 13.65 -7.74 -10.50
C THR A 333 13.94 -6.96 -9.21
N SER A 334 15.21 -6.89 -8.79
CA SER A 334 15.69 -6.05 -7.70
C SER A 334 15.43 -4.55 -7.92
N PHE A 335 15.21 -4.13 -9.17
CA PHE A 335 14.88 -2.74 -9.54
C PHE A 335 13.37 -2.59 -9.86
N SER A 336 12.67 -3.69 -10.17
CA SER A 336 11.22 -3.68 -10.30
C SER A 336 10.51 -3.53 -8.95
N SER A 337 10.98 -4.22 -7.92
CA SER A 337 10.38 -4.14 -6.58
C SER A 337 10.44 -2.72 -5.96
N PRO A 338 11.56 -1.95 -6.00
CA PRO A 338 11.57 -0.59 -5.49
C PRO A 338 10.70 0.38 -6.29
N VAL A 339 10.46 0.15 -7.58
CA VAL A 339 9.44 0.90 -8.35
C VAL A 339 8.07 0.72 -7.71
N VAL A 340 7.66 -0.52 -7.41
CA VAL A 340 6.39 -0.80 -6.75
C VAL A 340 6.36 -0.25 -5.32
N ALA A 341 7.48 -0.33 -4.59
CA ALA A 341 7.60 0.23 -3.24
C ALA A 341 7.42 1.77 -3.23
N GLY A 342 8.00 2.46 -4.21
CA GLY A 342 7.78 3.89 -4.41
C GLY A 342 6.32 4.24 -4.67
N VAL A 343 5.62 3.46 -5.52
CA VAL A 343 4.18 3.67 -5.78
C VAL A 343 3.35 3.37 -4.53
N ALA A 344 3.65 2.31 -3.78
CA ALA A 344 2.97 2.02 -2.51
C ALA A 344 3.15 3.16 -1.49
N ALA A 345 4.34 3.76 -1.44
CA ALA A 345 4.61 4.92 -0.59
C ALA A 345 3.82 6.16 -1.04
N LEU A 346 3.70 6.41 -2.34
CA LEU A 346 2.83 7.48 -2.87
C LEU A 346 1.37 7.28 -2.48
N VAL A 347 0.85 6.05 -2.61
CA VAL A 347 -0.53 5.68 -2.22
C VAL A 347 -0.77 5.97 -0.74
N LEU A 348 0.12 5.52 0.14
CA LEU A 348 0.04 5.76 1.58
C LEU A 348 0.29 7.23 1.96
N SER A 349 1.10 7.96 1.19
CA SER A 349 1.31 9.39 1.40
C SER A 349 0.05 10.21 1.10
N LEU A 350 -0.71 9.78 0.09
CA LEU A 350 -1.97 10.42 -0.28
C LEU A 350 -3.10 10.04 0.68
N ASN A 351 -3.15 8.78 1.10
CA ASN A 351 -4.18 8.27 2.01
C ASN A 351 -3.56 7.34 3.08
N PRO A 352 -3.04 7.92 4.18
CA PRO A 352 -2.31 7.19 5.22
C PRO A 352 -3.19 6.23 6.04
N LEU A 353 -4.50 6.36 5.95
CA LEU A 353 -5.46 5.52 6.68
C LEU A 353 -5.79 4.20 5.97
N LEU A 354 -5.32 4.00 4.73
CA LEU A 354 -5.50 2.73 4.03
C LEU A 354 -4.79 1.59 4.76
N THR A 355 -5.44 0.45 4.82
CA THR A 355 -4.80 -0.79 5.29
C THR A 355 -3.84 -1.35 4.25
N ASN A 356 -2.93 -2.24 4.67
CA ASN A 356 -2.08 -3.01 3.77
C ASN A 356 -2.90 -3.76 2.71
N ILE A 357 -4.03 -4.37 3.09
CA ILE A 357 -4.95 -5.04 2.15
C ILE A 357 -5.43 -4.07 1.07
N GLN A 358 -5.88 -2.88 1.47
CA GLN A 358 -6.38 -1.87 0.53
C GLN A 358 -5.28 -1.35 -0.40
N VAL A 359 -4.06 -1.16 0.13
CA VAL A 359 -2.93 -0.73 -0.71
C VAL A 359 -2.59 -1.80 -1.73
N VAL A 360 -2.46 -3.07 -1.33
CA VAL A 360 -2.18 -4.18 -2.26
C VAL A 360 -3.29 -4.31 -3.31
N ASP A 361 -4.55 -4.21 -2.90
CA ASP A 361 -5.70 -4.24 -3.80
C ASP A 361 -5.67 -3.08 -4.83
N ILE A 362 -5.30 -1.89 -4.40
CA ILE A 362 -5.10 -0.74 -5.28
C ILE A 362 -3.98 -1.02 -6.29
N LEU A 363 -2.80 -1.46 -5.84
CA LEU A 363 -1.68 -1.75 -6.72
C LEU A 363 -2.06 -2.76 -7.82
N GLN A 364 -2.78 -3.82 -7.45
CA GLN A 364 -3.20 -4.88 -8.36
C GLN A 364 -4.30 -4.41 -9.32
N LYS A 365 -5.39 -3.84 -8.82
CA LYS A 365 -6.57 -3.44 -9.62
C LYS A 365 -6.31 -2.27 -10.56
N THR A 366 -5.29 -1.48 -10.30
CA THR A 366 -4.96 -0.30 -11.11
C THR A 366 -3.76 -0.53 -12.02
N ALA A 367 -3.16 -1.70 -12.01
CA ALA A 367 -2.11 -2.09 -12.93
C ALA A 367 -2.61 -2.04 -14.39
N ASP A 368 -1.70 -1.78 -15.32
CA ASP A 368 -1.98 -1.89 -16.75
C ASP A 368 -1.85 -3.37 -17.15
N ASP A 369 -2.96 -3.96 -17.52
CA ASP A 369 -3.04 -5.38 -17.91
C ASP A 369 -2.12 -5.65 -19.11
N LEU A 370 -1.21 -6.60 -18.96
CA LEU A 370 -0.24 -7.02 -19.96
C LEU A 370 -0.33 -8.53 -20.18
N GLY A 371 0.04 -8.99 -21.36
CA GLY A 371 0.01 -10.41 -21.68
C GLY A 371 -1.39 -10.95 -21.90
N THR A 372 -1.74 -12.02 -21.22
CA THR A 372 -3.10 -12.60 -21.28
C THR A 372 -4.04 -11.74 -20.44
N VAL A 373 -5.21 -11.41 -21.00
CA VAL A 373 -6.21 -10.56 -20.33
C VAL A 373 -6.54 -11.11 -18.94
N GLY A 374 -6.42 -10.23 -17.94
CA GLY A 374 -6.58 -10.55 -16.54
C GLY A 374 -5.28 -11.00 -15.90
N TYR A 375 -5.37 -11.81 -14.86
CA TYR A 375 -4.19 -12.32 -14.17
C TYR A 375 -3.43 -13.35 -15.03
N ASP A 376 -2.11 -13.18 -15.15
CA ASP A 376 -1.23 -14.22 -15.73
C ASP A 376 0.05 -14.43 -14.89
N VAL A 377 0.76 -15.53 -15.17
CA VAL A 377 1.94 -15.93 -14.38
C VAL A 377 3.18 -15.09 -14.62
N TYR A 378 3.23 -14.28 -15.67
CA TYR A 378 4.38 -13.46 -16.04
C TYR A 378 4.26 -12.05 -15.46
N PHE A 379 3.09 -11.42 -15.62
CA PHE A 379 2.85 -10.03 -15.26
C PHE A 379 2.01 -9.86 -13.99
N GLY A 380 1.46 -10.97 -13.43
CA GLY A 380 0.51 -10.91 -12.33
C GLY A 380 -0.78 -10.20 -12.77
N HIS A 381 -1.16 -9.12 -12.08
CA HIS A 381 -2.28 -8.25 -12.48
C HIS A 381 -1.88 -7.19 -13.52
N GLY A 382 -0.64 -7.22 -14.00
CA GLY A 382 -0.13 -6.29 -15.00
C GLY A 382 1.00 -5.40 -14.48
N ARG A 383 1.42 -4.43 -15.30
CA ARG A 383 2.46 -3.45 -14.93
C ARG A 383 1.87 -2.37 -14.04
N ILE A 384 2.58 -2.06 -12.95
CA ILE A 384 2.19 -0.99 -12.03
C ILE A 384 1.92 0.34 -12.75
N ASN A 385 0.86 1.04 -12.38
CA ASN A 385 0.51 2.37 -12.88
C ASN A 385 0.31 3.33 -11.71
N ALA A 386 1.29 4.21 -11.50
CA ALA A 386 1.31 5.13 -10.35
C ALA A 386 0.12 6.10 -10.35
N TYR A 387 -0.23 6.65 -11.51
CA TYR A 387 -1.32 7.63 -11.60
C TYR A 387 -2.69 7.00 -11.26
N ARG A 388 -3.01 5.84 -11.85
CA ARG A 388 -4.25 5.13 -11.56
C ARG A 388 -4.31 4.67 -10.10
N ALA A 389 -3.17 4.26 -9.53
CA ALA A 389 -3.09 3.89 -8.12
C ALA A 389 -3.43 5.08 -7.20
N LEU A 390 -2.87 6.26 -7.46
CA LEU A 390 -3.19 7.47 -6.69
C LEU A 390 -4.64 7.93 -6.89
N GLN A 391 -5.15 7.87 -8.11
CA GLN A 391 -6.56 8.16 -8.36
C GLN A 391 -7.48 7.25 -7.55
N GLN A 392 -7.20 5.94 -7.50
CA GLN A 392 -7.96 5.00 -6.70
C GLN A 392 -7.82 5.28 -5.19
N ALA A 393 -6.60 5.56 -4.73
CA ALA A 393 -6.33 5.88 -3.33
C ALA A 393 -7.10 7.12 -2.85
N SER A 394 -7.28 8.13 -3.72
CA SER A 394 -7.99 9.38 -3.39
C SER A 394 -9.49 9.18 -3.12
N VAL A 395 -10.10 8.14 -3.67
CA VAL A 395 -11.52 7.83 -3.51
C VAL A 395 -11.79 6.60 -2.63
N THR A 396 -10.76 5.89 -2.23
CA THR A 396 -10.89 4.73 -1.35
C THR A 396 -11.10 5.20 0.08
N LEU A 397 -12.24 4.87 0.65
CA LEU A 397 -12.52 5.18 2.05
C LEU A 397 -11.69 4.26 2.95
N PRO A 398 -11.09 4.79 4.03
CA PRO A 398 -10.50 3.94 5.05
C PRO A 398 -11.59 3.04 5.65
N PRO A 399 -11.20 1.89 6.23
CA PRO A 399 -12.16 1.07 6.96
C PRO A 399 -12.86 1.90 8.04
N PRO A 400 -14.12 1.62 8.36
CA PRO A 400 -14.75 2.23 9.52
C PRO A 400 -13.88 1.99 10.75
N ALA A 401 -13.81 3.00 11.61
CA ALA A 401 -13.06 2.88 12.87
C ALA A 401 -13.60 1.67 13.66
N ASP A 402 -12.71 0.83 14.12
CA ASP A 402 -13.08 -0.26 15.02
C ASP A 402 -13.52 0.32 16.37
N THR A 403 -14.75 0.04 16.75
CA THR A 403 -15.34 0.47 18.03
C THR A 403 -15.73 -0.74 18.90
N THR A 404 -15.43 -1.94 18.44
CA THR A 404 -15.78 -3.18 19.13
C THR A 404 -14.65 -3.56 20.09
N ALA A 405 -14.97 -3.64 21.37
CA ALA A 405 -13.97 -4.04 22.36
C ALA A 405 -13.75 -5.57 22.34
N PRO A 406 -12.51 -6.05 22.53
CA PRO A 406 -12.23 -7.48 22.67
C PRO A 406 -13.05 -8.14 23.78
N THR A 407 -13.46 -9.37 23.57
CA THR A 407 -13.92 -10.25 24.64
C THR A 407 -12.71 -10.90 25.31
N VAL A 408 -12.73 -11.04 26.64
CA VAL A 408 -11.67 -11.70 27.39
C VAL A 408 -12.24 -12.46 28.57
N ALA A 409 -11.73 -13.66 28.81
CA ALA A 409 -12.17 -14.51 29.91
C ALA A 409 -10.99 -15.20 30.59
N ILE A 410 -11.08 -15.33 31.92
CA ILE A 410 -10.25 -16.26 32.71
C ILE A 410 -10.99 -17.58 32.73
N THR A 411 -10.48 -18.59 32.00
CA THR A 411 -11.12 -19.89 31.85
C THR A 411 -10.71 -20.88 32.95
N SER A 412 -9.63 -20.60 33.69
CA SER A 412 -9.17 -21.35 34.87
C SER A 412 -8.30 -20.44 35.74
N PRO A 413 -8.38 -20.53 37.06
CA PRO A 413 -9.37 -21.25 37.85
C PRO A 413 -10.78 -20.63 37.75
N ILE A 414 -11.81 -21.37 38.13
CA ILE A 414 -13.20 -20.84 38.26
C ILE A 414 -13.35 -20.13 39.61
N SER A 415 -14.34 -19.24 39.72
CA SER A 415 -14.61 -18.53 40.96
C SER A 415 -14.99 -19.51 42.08
N GLY A 416 -14.49 -19.27 43.29
CA GLY A 416 -14.65 -20.16 44.44
C GLY A 416 -13.61 -21.27 44.58
N SER A 417 -12.72 -21.44 43.61
CA SER A 417 -11.65 -22.45 43.66
C SER A 417 -10.69 -22.23 44.83
N LEU A 418 -10.27 -23.34 45.45
CA LEU A 418 -9.14 -23.35 46.38
C LEU A 418 -7.83 -23.41 45.57
N VAL A 419 -6.88 -22.54 45.91
CA VAL A 419 -5.58 -22.44 45.24
C VAL A 419 -4.47 -22.78 46.23
N SER A 420 -3.46 -23.58 45.80
CA SER A 420 -2.34 -23.93 46.62
C SER A 420 -1.09 -24.17 45.77
N LYS A 421 0.08 -23.97 46.36
CA LYS A 421 1.40 -24.17 45.71
C LYS A 421 1.51 -23.41 44.41
N ARG A 422 1.31 -24.06 43.27
CA ARG A 422 1.38 -23.49 41.93
C ARG A 422 0.04 -23.63 41.24
N THR A 423 -0.60 -22.49 40.92
CA THR A 423 -1.88 -22.44 40.27
C THR A 423 -1.71 -21.89 38.84
N TYR A 424 -2.34 -22.55 37.86
CA TYR A 424 -2.27 -22.13 36.46
C TYR A 424 -3.51 -21.33 36.09
N ILE A 425 -3.29 -20.04 35.75
CA ILE A 425 -4.34 -19.14 35.32
C ILE A 425 -4.36 -19.16 33.79
N LYS A 426 -5.47 -19.63 33.21
CA LYS A 426 -5.66 -19.68 31.76
C LYS A 426 -6.57 -18.52 31.34
N VAL A 427 -6.11 -17.78 30.33
CA VAL A 427 -6.84 -16.63 29.77
C VAL A 427 -7.02 -16.84 28.28
N SER A 428 -8.22 -16.52 27.77
CA SER A 428 -8.52 -16.47 26.35
C SER A 428 -9.20 -15.14 26.00
N SER A 429 -8.97 -14.66 24.80
CA SER A 429 -9.54 -13.43 24.27
C SER A 429 -9.80 -13.57 22.79
N SER A 430 -10.82 -12.88 22.27
CA SER A 430 -11.13 -12.77 20.85
C SER A 430 -11.68 -11.38 20.53
N ASP A 431 -11.53 -10.98 19.30
CA ASP A 431 -12.00 -9.70 18.77
C ASP A 431 -12.36 -9.84 17.30
N ASN A 432 -13.15 -8.90 16.75
CA ASN A 432 -13.58 -8.89 15.34
C ASN A 432 -12.42 -8.57 14.36
N ILE A 433 -11.42 -7.79 14.80
CA ILE A 433 -10.23 -7.47 14.00
C ILE A 433 -8.99 -8.15 14.56
N GLY A 434 -8.80 -8.09 15.89
CA GLY A 434 -7.71 -8.81 16.54
C GLY A 434 -7.29 -8.22 17.87
N VAL A 435 -6.85 -9.09 18.76
CA VAL A 435 -6.31 -8.72 20.09
C VAL A 435 -4.84 -8.42 19.96
N THR A 436 -4.43 -7.23 20.40
CA THR A 436 -3.02 -6.80 20.36
C THR A 436 -2.31 -6.93 21.72
N GLN A 437 -3.07 -6.91 22.83
CA GLN A 437 -2.49 -7.02 24.15
C GLN A 437 -3.49 -7.61 25.15
N ILE A 438 -3.02 -8.51 26.03
CA ILE A 438 -3.74 -8.90 27.23
C ILE A 438 -2.88 -8.59 28.48
N LYS A 439 -3.53 -8.05 29.52
CA LYS A 439 -2.95 -7.77 30.84
C LYS A 439 -3.69 -8.58 31.89
N LEU A 440 -2.96 -9.36 32.71
CA LEU A 440 -3.49 -10.10 33.85
C LEU A 440 -3.15 -9.38 35.17
N TYR A 441 -4.14 -9.24 36.01
CA TYR A 441 -4.02 -8.64 37.33
C TYR A 441 -4.40 -9.66 38.40
N ILE A 442 -3.64 -9.65 39.52
CA ILE A 442 -3.94 -10.38 40.75
C ILE A 442 -4.02 -9.32 41.85
N ASP A 443 -5.14 -9.27 42.59
CA ASP A 443 -5.40 -8.30 43.66
C ASP A 443 -5.13 -6.84 43.22
N GLY A 444 -5.52 -6.51 41.98
CA GLY A 444 -5.32 -5.20 41.39
C GLY A 444 -3.90 -4.90 40.89
N SER A 445 -2.95 -5.78 41.13
CA SER A 445 -1.55 -5.63 40.67
C SER A 445 -1.34 -6.34 39.34
N LEU A 446 -0.73 -5.66 38.36
CA LEU A 446 -0.36 -6.23 37.07
C LEU A 446 0.74 -7.28 37.23
N VAL A 447 0.47 -8.54 36.83
CA VAL A 447 1.41 -9.65 36.97
C VAL A 447 1.90 -10.20 35.65
N TYR A 448 1.18 -9.98 34.55
CA TYR A 448 1.58 -10.48 33.23
C TYR A 448 0.97 -9.66 32.08
N THR A 449 1.76 -9.52 31.00
CA THR A 449 1.32 -8.88 29.75
C THR A 449 1.80 -9.72 28.56
N THR A 450 0.94 -9.88 27.55
CA THR A 450 1.26 -10.62 26.32
C THR A 450 0.53 -10.02 25.13
N SER A 451 1.03 -10.26 23.92
CA SER A 451 0.32 -10.00 22.65
C SER A 451 -0.40 -11.23 22.11
N SER A 452 -0.27 -12.39 22.75
CA SER A 452 -0.99 -13.61 22.36
C SER A 452 -2.44 -13.54 22.82
N SER A 453 -3.39 -13.94 21.97
CA SER A 453 -4.82 -14.00 22.29
C SER A 453 -5.17 -15.05 23.34
N THR A 454 -4.26 -15.97 23.65
CA THR A 454 -4.42 -16.98 24.69
C THR A 454 -3.10 -17.22 25.42
N PHE A 455 -3.14 -17.47 26.73
CA PHE A 455 -1.95 -17.85 27.50
C PHE A 455 -2.29 -18.60 28.78
N THR A 456 -1.24 -19.16 29.39
CA THR A 456 -1.30 -19.77 30.74
C THR A 456 -0.24 -19.12 31.62
N TYR A 457 -0.64 -18.47 32.69
CA TYR A 457 0.24 -17.88 33.69
C TYR A 457 0.39 -18.81 34.89
N SER A 458 1.63 -19.04 35.32
CA SER A 458 1.93 -19.90 36.48
C SER A 458 2.09 -19.05 37.73
N TRP A 459 1.04 -18.95 38.53
CA TRP A 459 1.03 -18.21 39.79
C TRP A 459 1.56 -19.10 40.94
N ASN A 460 2.66 -18.69 41.56
CA ASN A 460 3.16 -19.33 42.77
C ASN A 460 2.43 -18.74 43.99
N THR A 461 1.45 -19.47 44.51
CA THR A 461 0.63 -19.05 45.64
C THR A 461 1.33 -19.28 47.00
N THR A 462 2.52 -19.89 47.04
CA THR A 462 3.22 -20.20 48.32
C THR A 462 3.42 -18.95 49.16
N TYR A 463 3.72 -17.83 48.52
CA TYR A 463 3.98 -16.53 49.17
C TYR A 463 2.79 -15.59 49.21
N ALA A 464 1.64 -15.96 48.64
CA ALA A 464 0.44 -15.15 48.72
C ALA A 464 -0.15 -15.20 50.14
N ALA A 465 -0.84 -14.16 50.56
CA ALA A 465 -1.53 -14.11 51.86
C ALA A 465 -2.61 -15.22 51.96
N LYS A 466 -3.00 -15.64 53.15
CA LYS A 466 -4.20 -16.49 53.31
C LYS A 466 -5.45 -15.61 53.11
N GLY A 467 -6.45 -16.16 52.45
CA GLY A 467 -7.72 -15.48 52.23
C GLY A 467 -8.17 -15.48 50.77
N THR A 468 -9.02 -14.53 50.45
CA THR A 468 -9.59 -14.39 49.11
C THR A 468 -8.67 -13.51 48.23
N HIS A 469 -8.38 -13.98 47.03
CA HIS A 469 -7.67 -13.27 46.00
C HIS A 469 -8.55 -13.04 44.78
N THR A 470 -8.36 -11.93 44.09
CA THR A 470 -9.08 -11.56 42.87
C THR A 470 -8.19 -11.66 41.65
N LEU A 471 -8.70 -12.26 40.57
CA LEU A 471 -8.04 -12.34 39.30
C LEU A 471 -8.89 -11.57 38.26
N GLN A 472 -8.27 -10.72 37.43
CA GLN A 472 -8.95 -10.02 36.35
C GLN A 472 -8.03 -9.86 35.17
N ALA A 473 -8.56 -10.02 33.97
CA ALA A 473 -7.85 -9.81 32.71
C ALA A 473 -8.49 -8.69 31.90
N PHE A 474 -7.65 -7.92 31.23
CA PHE A 474 -8.06 -6.91 30.25
C PHE A 474 -7.42 -7.22 28.92
N ALA A 475 -8.19 -7.11 27.82
CA ALA A 475 -7.69 -7.23 26.46
C ALA A 475 -7.86 -5.90 25.72
N PHE A 476 -6.93 -5.63 24.82
CA PHE A 476 -6.94 -4.43 23.97
C PHE A 476 -6.74 -4.86 22.51
N ASP A 477 -7.44 -4.19 21.59
CA ASP A 477 -7.22 -4.29 20.15
C ASP A 477 -6.25 -3.21 19.64
N ALA A 478 -6.12 -3.10 18.32
CA ALA A 478 -5.28 -2.07 17.69
C ALA A 478 -5.86 -0.66 17.81
N ALA A 479 -7.18 -0.54 17.90
CA ALA A 479 -7.89 0.74 18.08
C ALA A 479 -7.93 1.19 19.55
N GLN A 480 -7.32 0.42 20.47
CA GLN A 480 -7.29 0.65 21.91
C GLN A 480 -8.67 0.49 22.59
N ASN A 481 -9.62 -0.19 21.95
CA ASN A 481 -10.82 -0.59 22.65
C ASN A 481 -10.44 -1.63 23.71
N LYS A 482 -11.08 -1.50 24.90
CA LYS A 482 -10.73 -2.28 26.08
C LYS A 482 -11.85 -3.23 26.44
N GLY A 483 -11.57 -4.52 26.42
CA GLY A 483 -12.40 -5.56 27.02
C GLY A 483 -11.94 -5.93 28.43
N SER A 484 -12.86 -6.39 29.27
CA SER A 484 -12.57 -6.82 30.65
C SER A 484 -13.22 -8.16 30.95
N SER A 485 -12.49 -9.07 31.58
CA SER A 485 -13.07 -10.30 32.12
C SER A 485 -13.96 -10.03 33.34
N ALA A 486 -14.83 -10.96 33.65
CA ALA A 486 -15.39 -11.06 35.00
C ALA A 486 -14.25 -11.23 36.01
N ILE A 487 -14.46 -10.73 37.22
CA ILE A 487 -13.53 -10.96 38.35
C ILE A 487 -13.71 -12.41 38.84
N VAL A 488 -12.61 -13.16 38.89
CA VAL A 488 -12.57 -14.51 39.42
C VAL A 488 -11.99 -14.43 40.83
N SER A 489 -12.79 -14.83 41.85
CA SER A 489 -12.35 -14.87 43.24
C SER A 489 -11.95 -16.28 43.64
N VAL A 490 -10.75 -16.44 44.17
CA VAL A 490 -10.18 -17.72 44.61
C VAL A 490 -9.77 -17.64 46.08
N LYS A 491 -9.68 -18.77 46.79
CA LYS A 491 -9.26 -18.85 48.20
C LYS A 491 -7.95 -19.60 48.34
N LYS A 492 -7.05 -19.05 49.18
CA LYS A 492 -5.85 -19.71 49.61
C LYS A 492 -5.96 -20.20 51.04
#